data_d9dbd9ecb34b5795d2c923561a7ce220
#
_entry.id   d9dbd9ecb34b5795d2c923561a7ce220
#
_cell.length_a   1.000
_cell.length_b   1.000
_cell.length_c   1.000
_cell.angle_alpha   90.00
_cell.angle_beta   90.00
_cell.angle_gamma   90.00
#
_symmetry.space_group_name_H-M   'P 1'
#
loop_
_entity.id
_entity.type
_entity.pdbx_description
1 polymer ?
#
loop_
_entity_poly.entity_id
_entity_poly.type
_entity_poly.pdbx_seq_one_letter_code
_entity_poly.pdbx_strand_id
1 'polypeptide(L)'
;MKIRAFIISVLLSVGGAMGAFAQEEGFIKGFSGGMMVHSGYQYGCDNPFGLDISSPTFGIGGCAKLHLSDHFRTGFEGYFSTAPIRQGVESGSHNKLFWTGVLADLFWQHGKLIPYIGTTLGGGMETAFLMFEGDKHDWVAEANAVLHKQPFFAIDPYVGVEYVVGKALRLTLKTDWMFAINSDGLNKPMGPRVYFGCIFAH
;
A
#
# COMPACT_ATOMS: atom_id res chain seq x y z
N MET A 1 8.43 -12.86 19.65
CA MET A 1 9.86 -12.87 19.30
C MET A 1 10.15 -13.45 17.90
N LYS A 2 9.46 -14.49 17.44
CA LYS A 2 9.72 -15.18 16.14
C LYS A 2 9.42 -14.34 14.89
N ILE A 3 8.41 -13.46 14.90
CA ILE A 3 8.02 -12.63 13.74
C ILE A 3 9.06 -11.55 13.44
N ARG A 4 9.65 -10.93 14.46
CA ARG A 4 10.70 -9.90 14.26
C ARG A 4 11.96 -10.48 13.62
N ALA A 5 12.36 -11.69 14.04
CA ALA A 5 13.49 -12.40 13.44
C ALA A 5 13.24 -12.78 11.98
N PHE A 6 12.01 -13.17 11.64
CA PHE A 6 11.62 -13.50 10.27
C PHE A 6 11.67 -12.26 9.36
N ILE A 7 11.14 -11.12 9.81
CA ILE A 7 11.16 -9.86 9.03
C ILE A 7 12.60 -9.39 8.81
N ILE A 8 13.44 -9.46 9.83
CA ILE A 8 14.86 -9.08 9.71
C ILE A 8 15.61 -10.04 8.77
N SER A 9 15.31 -11.34 8.81
CA SER A 9 15.91 -12.32 7.92
C SER A 9 15.51 -12.09 6.46
N VAL A 10 14.25 -11.76 6.19
CA VAL A 10 13.75 -11.43 4.85
C VAL A 10 14.41 -10.13 4.34
N LEU A 11 14.50 -9.09 5.17
CA LEU A 11 15.17 -7.84 4.80
C LEU A 11 16.66 -8.03 4.52
N LEU A 12 17.36 -8.87 5.31
CA LEU A 12 18.77 -9.18 5.10
C LEU A 12 19.00 -10.05 3.86
N SER A 13 18.11 -11.01 3.56
CA SER A 13 18.22 -11.83 2.35
C SER A 13 17.96 -11.03 1.07
N VAL A 14 17.01 -10.09 1.10
CA VAL A 14 16.73 -9.18 -0.01
C VAL A 14 17.88 -8.18 -0.19
N GLY A 15 18.41 -7.60 0.89
CA GLY A 15 19.56 -6.71 0.85
C GLY A 15 20.85 -7.40 0.35
N GLY A 16 21.06 -8.64 0.76
CA GLY A 16 22.20 -9.45 0.30
C GLY A 16 22.09 -9.86 -1.17
N ALA A 17 20.88 -10.21 -1.64
CA ALA A 17 20.63 -10.49 -3.04
C ALA A 17 20.84 -9.25 -3.93
N MET A 18 20.38 -8.08 -3.49
CA MET A 18 20.59 -6.82 -4.22
C MET A 18 22.09 -6.46 -4.34
N GLY A 19 22.89 -6.74 -3.30
CA GLY A 19 24.34 -6.53 -3.35
C GLY A 19 25.07 -7.48 -4.30
N ALA A 20 24.61 -8.72 -4.45
CA ALA A 20 25.21 -9.69 -5.38
C ALA A 20 24.89 -9.35 -6.85
N PHE A 21 23.69 -8.82 -7.13
CA PHE A 21 23.30 -8.38 -8.49
C PHE A 21 23.96 -7.07 -8.92
N ALA A 22 24.43 -6.24 -7.98
CA ALA A 22 25.14 -4.99 -8.31
C ALA A 22 26.57 -5.18 -8.84
N GLN A 23 27.10 -6.39 -8.82
CA GLN A 23 28.46 -6.69 -9.25
C GLN A 23 28.58 -7.11 -10.72
N GLU A 24 27.47 -7.40 -11.42
CA GLU A 24 27.49 -7.57 -12.87
C GLU A 24 27.25 -6.23 -13.56
N GLU A 25 28.28 -5.69 -14.19
CA GLU A 25 28.22 -4.47 -15.00
C GLU A 25 27.12 -4.60 -16.06
N GLY A 26 26.01 -3.83 -15.91
CA GLY A 26 24.97 -3.69 -16.90
C GLY A 26 23.59 -4.27 -16.58
N PHE A 27 23.40 -4.97 -15.46
CA PHE A 27 22.09 -5.54 -15.11
C PHE A 27 21.07 -4.49 -14.64
N ILE A 28 21.52 -3.42 -13.97
CA ILE A 28 20.66 -2.32 -13.52
C ILE A 28 20.88 -1.12 -14.44
N LYS A 29 19.83 -0.75 -15.19
CA LYS A 29 19.85 0.39 -16.14
C LYS A 29 19.48 1.72 -15.50
N GLY A 30 18.94 1.72 -14.29
CA GLY A 30 18.56 2.92 -13.58
C GLY A 30 17.77 2.64 -12.32
N PHE A 31 17.54 3.70 -11.59
CA PHE A 31 16.76 3.70 -10.35
C PHE A 31 15.70 4.81 -10.41
N SER A 32 14.53 4.54 -9.87
CA SER A 32 13.51 5.57 -9.65
C SER A 32 12.78 5.33 -8.34
N GLY A 33 12.35 6.39 -7.70
CA GLY A 33 11.59 6.27 -6.47
C GLY A 33 11.00 7.59 -6.05
N GLY A 34 9.97 7.54 -5.22
CA GLY A 34 9.31 8.75 -4.80
C GLY A 34 8.14 8.51 -3.87
N MET A 35 7.41 9.60 -3.63
CA MET A 35 6.25 9.61 -2.74
C MET A 35 4.98 9.94 -3.50
N MET A 36 3.89 9.33 -3.05
CA MET A 36 2.55 9.52 -3.60
C MET A 36 1.53 9.67 -2.48
N VAL A 37 0.56 10.54 -2.68
CA VAL A 37 -0.68 10.57 -1.92
C VAL A 37 -1.73 9.80 -2.68
N HIS A 38 -2.69 9.20 -1.98
CA HIS A 38 -3.77 8.50 -2.65
C HIS A 38 -5.12 8.78 -1.98
N SER A 39 -6.15 8.63 -2.78
CA SER A 39 -7.53 8.59 -2.35
C SER A 39 -8.21 7.41 -3.04
N GLY A 40 -9.20 6.83 -2.38
CA GLY A 40 -9.91 5.68 -2.93
C GLY A 40 -11.14 5.34 -2.12
N TYR A 41 -11.63 4.14 -2.33
CA TYR A 41 -12.77 3.62 -1.61
C TYR A 41 -12.44 2.20 -1.13
N GLN A 42 -12.60 1.96 0.16
CA GLN A 42 -12.41 0.66 0.76
C GLN A 42 -13.76 0.00 0.95
N TYR A 43 -13.94 -1.19 0.38
CA TYR A 43 -15.11 -2.03 0.57
C TYR A 43 -14.87 -2.97 1.75
N GLY A 44 -15.72 -2.80 2.74
CA GLY A 44 -15.70 -3.62 3.93
C GLY A 44 -14.45 -3.45 4.80
N CYS A 45 -14.62 -3.74 6.05
CA CYS A 45 -13.54 -3.84 7.01
C CYS A 45 -13.89 -5.01 7.91
N ASP A 46 -12.92 -5.86 8.16
CA ASP A 46 -13.12 -7.00 9.04
C ASP A 46 -13.19 -6.52 10.49
N ASN A 47 -14.25 -6.89 11.18
CA ASN A 47 -14.46 -6.49 12.57
C ASN A 47 -15.25 -7.54 13.31
N PRO A 48 -15.07 -7.66 14.66
CA PRO A 48 -15.71 -8.68 15.46
C PRO A 48 -17.24 -8.55 15.57
N PHE A 49 -17.82 -7.47 15.06
CA PHE A 49 -19.25 -7.19 15.12
C PHE A 49 -19.99 -7.50 13.81
N GLY A 50 -19.28 -7.95 12.78
CA GLY A 50 -19.87 -8.26 11.47
C GLY A 50 -20.45 -7.04 10.73
N LEU A 51 -20.05 -5.83 11.10
CA LEU A 51 -20.47 -4.60 10.43
C LEU A 51 -19.84 -4.50 9.06
N ASP A 52 -20.63 -4.31 8.01
CA ASP A 52 -20.12 -4.01 6.68
C ASP A 52 -19.76 -2.52 6.59
N ILE A 53 -18.48 -2.23 6.80
CA ILE A 53 -17.98 -0.86 6.87
C ILE A 53 -17.26 -0.53 5.57
N SER A 54 -17.93 0.21 4.72
CA SER A 54 -17.35 0.73 3.47
C SER A 54 -17.15 2.24 3.60
N SER A 55 -15.98 2.75 3.20
CA SER A 55 -15.62 4.15 3.44
C SER A 55 -14.59 4.68 2.43
N PRO A 56 -14.66 5.98 2.11
CA PRO A 56 -13.57 6.63 1.39
C PRO A 56 -12.27 6.56 2.20
N THR A 57 -11.18 6.29 1.53
CA THR A 57 -9.85 6.15 2.13
C THR A 57 -8.89 7.20 1.56
N PHE A 58 -7.99 7.67 2.41
CA PHE A 58 -6.93 8.60 2.07
C PHE A 58 -5.62 8.12 2.68
N GLY A 59 -4.53 8.36 1.96
CA GLY A 59 -3.25 7.93 2.48
C GLY A 59 -2.05 8.49 1.74
N ILE A 60 -0.89 8.06 2.22
CA ILE A 60 0.41 8.45 1.71
C ILE A 60 1.34 7.25 1.72
N GLY A 61 2.23 7.21 0.77
CA GLY A 61 3.27 6.21 0.72
C GLY A 61 4.27 6.51 -0.37
N GLY A 62 4.97 5.48 -0.83
CA GLY A 62 5.97 5.65 -1.86
C GLY A 62 6.44 4.33 -2.45
N CYS A 63 7.29 4.45 -3.45
CA CYS A 63 7.90 3.31 -4.10
C CYS A 63 9.38 3.56 -4.39
N ALA A 64 10.11 2.46 -4.54
CA ALA A 64 11.48 2.43 -5.05
C ALA A 64 11.54 1.35 -6.13
N LYS A 65 12.00 1.72 -7.32
CA LYS A 65 12.01 0.84 -8.51
C LYS A 65 13.40 0.77 -9.11
N LEU A 66 13.81 -0.44 -9.49
CA LEU A 66 15.00 -0.74 -10.25
C LEU A 66 14.63 -1.02 -11.71
N HIS A 67 15.27 -0.38 -12.63
CA HIS A 67 15.09 -0.60 -14.07
C HIS A 67 16.02 -1.73 -14.51
N LEU A 68 15.46 -2.91 -14.78
CA LEU A 68 16.23 -4.09 -15.19
C LEU A 68 16.34 -4.19 -16.71
N SER A 69 15.41 -3.60 -17.44
CA SER A 69 15.46 -3.51 -18.90
C SER A 69 14.81 -2.21 -19.39
N ASP A 70 14.76 -2.01 -20.70
CA ASP A 70 14.15 -0.84 -21.31
C ASP A 70 12.62 -0.80 -21.14
N HIS A 71 12.02 -1.91 -20.70
CA HIS A 71 10.58 -2.05 -20.56
C HIS A 71 10.14 -2.70 -19.24
N PHE A 72 11.09 -3.12 -18.38
CA PHE A 72 10.74 -3.84 -17.15
C PHE A 72 11.40 -3.22 -15.93
N ARG A 73 10.58 -3.02 -14.89
CA ARG A 73 11.03 -2.54 -13.57
C ARG A 73 10.51 -3.47 -12.49
N THR A 74 11.28 -3.58 -11.42
CA THR A 74 10.87 -4.22 -10.19
C THR A 74 11.27 -3.37 -9.00
N GLY A 75 10.70 -3.62 -7.82
CA GLY A 75 11.03 -2.85 -6.63
C GLY A 75 10.09 -3.10 -5.49
N PHE A 76 9.92 -2.08 -4.66
CA PHE A 76 9.09 -2.11 -3.48
C PHE A 76 8.19 -0.89 -3.43
N GLU A 77 7.01 -1.08 -2.87
CA GLU A 77 6.15 0.04 -2.49
C GLU A 77 5.48 -0.21 -1.15
N GLY A 78 5.04 0.86 -0.50
CA GLY A 78 4.34 0.77 0.76
C GLY A 78 3.54 2.01 1.06
N TYR A 79 2.39 1.82 1.70
CA TYR A 79 1.41 2.88 1.94
C TYR A 79 0.75 2.76 3.30
N PHE A 80 0.42 3.92 3.85
CA PHE A 80 -0.49 4.08 4.97
C PHE A 80 -1.78 4.72 4.47
N SER A 81 -2.90 4.15 4.87
CA SER A 81 -4.23 4.67 4.57
C SER A 81 -5.04 4.83 5.83
N THR A 82 -5.98 5.77 5.81
CA THR A 82 -6.98 5.91 6.86
C THR A 82 -8.37 6.07 6.21
N ALA A 83 -9.36 5.47 6.82
CA ALA A 83 -10.74 5.52 6.40
C ALA A 83 -11.63 5.81 7.62
N PRO A 84 -12.39 6.93 7.64
CA PRO A 84 -13.32 7.23 8.72
C PRO A 84 -14.49 6.25 8.69
N ILE A 85 -14.89 5.73 9.83
CA ILE A 85 -16.03 4.84 9.99
C ILE A 85 -17.19 5.66 10.52
N ARG A 86 -18.35 5.64 9.84
CA ARG A 86 -19.50 6.48 10.19
C ARG A 86 -20.79 5.69 10.44
N GLN A 87 -20.82 4.41 10.12
CA GLN A 87 -22.04 3.59 10.26
C GLN A 87 -21.98 2.74 11.51
N GLY A 88 -22.97 2.89 12.38
CA GLY A 88 -23.15 2.05 13.57
C GLY A 88 -22.15 2.26 14.70
N VAL A 89 -21.37 3.35 14.64
CA VAL A 89 -20.32 3.67 15.62
C VAL A 89 -20.25 5.17 15.88
N GLU A 90 -19.71 5.55 17.03
CA GLU A 90 -19.48 6.94 17.42
C GLU A 90 -18.43 7.66 16.55
N SER A 91 -18.52 8.99 16.56
CA SER A 91 -17.56 9.85 15.88
C SER A 91 -16.14 9.64 16.46
N GLY A 92 -15.15 9.45 15.58
CA GLY A 92 -13.78 9.10 15.97
C GLY A 92 -13.39 7.67 15.61
N SER A 93 -14.36 6.82 15.30
CA SER A 93 -14.07 5.48 14.75
C SER A 93 -13.40 5.58 13.39
N HIS A 94 -12.33 4.82 13.21
CA HIS A 94 -11.57 4.83 11.98
C HIS A 94 -10.88 3.50 11.71
N ASN A 95 -10.65 3.23 10.45
CA ASN A 95 -9.83 2.12 9.99
C ASN A 95 -8.47 2.64 9.50
N LYS A 96 -7.39 1.98 9.91
CA LYS A 96 -6.04 2.23 9.43
C LYS A 96 -5.55 1.01 8.70
N LEU A 97 -4.99 1.25 7.52
CA LEU A 97 -4.39 0.23 6.70
C LEU A 97 -2.92 0.58 6.47
N PHE A 98 -2.05 -0.35 6.81
CA PHE A 98 -0.65 -0.34 6.39
C PHE A 98 -0.39 -1.55 5.52
N TRP A 99 0.22 -1.34 4.35
CA TRP A 99 0.64 -2.44 3.51
C TRP A 99 1.94 -2.12 2.76
N THR A 100 2.67 -3.16 2.39
CA THR A 100 3.90 -3.07 1.62
C THR A 100 4.06 -4.32 0.77
N GLY A 101 4.75 -4.21 -0.35
CA GLY A 101 4.97 -5.34 -1.23
C GLY A 101 6.06 -5.13 -2.26
N VAL A 102 6.36 -6.23 -2.94
CA VAL A 102 7.26 -6.25 -4.10
C VAL A 102 6.44 -5.95 -5.34
N LEU A 103 6.84 -4.97 -6.11
CA LEU A 103 6.21 -4.59 -7.36
C LEU A 103 7.01 -5.06 -8.56
N ALA A 104 6.29 -5.29 -9.66
CA ALA A 104 6.85 -5.50 -10.98
C ALA A 104 5.97 -4.81 -12.02
N ASP A 105 6.56 -4.01 -12.90
CA ASP A 105 5.83 -3.32 -13.96
C ASP A 105 6.54 -3.36 -15.32
N LEU A 106 5.72 -3.29 -16.35
CA LEU A 106 6.12 -3.03 -17.72
C LEU A 106 5.85 -1.57 -18.05
N PHE A 107 6.78 -0.90 -18.68
CA PHE A 107 6.68 0.52 -19.04
C PHE A 107 7.14 0.78 -20.47
N TRP A 108 6.61 1.83 -21.06
CA TRP A 108 6.93 2.27 -22.42
C TRP A 108 7.16 3.77 -22.44
N GLN A 109 8.32 4.21 -22.90
CA GLN A 109 8.62 5.63 -22.99
C GLN A 109 8.18 6.21 -24.35
N HIS A 110 7.24 7.14 -24.31
CA HIS A 110 6.75 7.90 -25.47
C HIS A 110 7.00 9.40 -25.26
N GLY A 111 8.20 9.85 -25.60
CA GLY A 111 8.63 11.21 -25.34
C GLY A 111 8.64 11.54 -23.84
N LYS A 112 7.76 12.44 -23.41
CA LYS A 112 7.64 12.82 -21.98
C LYS A 112 6.65 11.94 -21.21
N LEU A 113 5.88 11.09 -21.87
CA LEU A 113 4.90 10.20 -21.24
C LEU A 113 5.48 8.80 -21.13
N ILE A 114 5.29 8.19 -19.97
CA ILE A 114 5.74 6.84 -19.67
C ILE A 114 4.55 6.07 -19.07
N PRO A 115 3.65 5.52 -19.91
CA PRO A 115 2.62 4.61 -19.43
C PRO A 115 3.25 3.33 -18.89
N TYR A 116 2.60 2.76 -17.87
CA TYR A 116 3.04 1.52 -17.25
C TYR A 116 1.86 0.70 -16.74
N ILE A 117 2.06 -0.60 -16.66
CA ILE A 117 1.13 -1.57 -16.09
C ILE A 117 1.92 -2.56 -15.23
N GLY A 118 1.38 -2.94 -14.11
CA GLY A 118 2.08 -3.85 -13.20
C GLY A 118 1.18 -4.44 -12.14
N THR A 119 1.85 -5.11 -11.22
CA THR A 119 1.21 -5.65 -10.02
C THR A 119 2.17 -5.59 -8.83
N THR A 120 1.60 -5.45 -7.64
CA THR A 120 2.32 -5.56 -6.38
C THR A 120 1.80 -6.77 -5.62
N LEU A 121 2.72 -7.59 -5.13
CA LEU A 121 2.44 -8.71 -4.24
C LEU A 121 3.00 -8.38 -2.87
N GLY A 122 2.16 -8.40 -1.87
CA GLY A 122 2.59 -7.99 -0.54
C GLY A 122 1.62 -8.37 0.55
N GLY A 123 1.71 -7.65 1.64
CA GLY A 123 0.82 -7.84 2.76
C GLY A 123 0.85 -6.66 3.70
N GLY A 124 -0.04 -6.68 4.64
CA GLY A 124 -0.19 -5.58 5.57
C GLY A 124 -0.97 -5.92 6.82
N MET A 125 -1.37 -4.87 7.50
CA MET A 125 -2.15 -4.91 8.72
C MET A 125 -3.30 -3.92 8.60
N GLU A 126 -4.50 -4.42 8.74
CA GLU A 126 -5.68 -3.61 8.98
C GLU A 126 -5.85 -3.40 10.49
N THR A 127 -6.19 -2.19 10.91
CA THR A 127 -6.46 -1.86 12.30
C THR A 127 -7.75 -1.06 12.37
N ALA A 128 -8.83 -1.70 12.77
CA ALA A 128 -10.12 -1.07 13.03
C ALA A 128 -10.18 -0.57 14.47
N PHE A 129 -10.40 0.72 14.64
CA PHE A 129 -10.69 1.34 15.92
C PHE A 129 -12.16 1.74 15.93
N LEU A 130 -12.95 1.07 16.77
CA LEU A 130 -14.40 1.23 16.86
C LEU A 130 -14.74 1.80 18.23
N MET A 131 -15.49 2.89 18.24
CA MET A 131 -16.05 3.50 19.45
C MET A 131 -17.56 3.29 19.42
N PHE A 132 -18.11 2.80 20.51
CA PHE A 132 -19.55 2.61 20.70
C PHE A 132 -20.12 3.62 21.70
N GLU A 133 -21.39 3.98 21.52
CA GLU A 133 -22.08 4.83 22.46
C GLU A 133 -22.17 4.11 23.81
N GLY A 134 -21.46 4.62 24.81
CA GLY A 134 -21.51 4.15 26.18
C GLY A 134 -22.54 4.91 27.00
N ASP A 135 -22.94 4.33 28.11
CA ASP A 135 -23.80 5.03 29.05
C ASP A 135 -23.11 6.30 29.56
N LYS A 136 -23.75 7.45 29.43
CA LYS A 136 -23.17 8.79 29.70
C LYS A 136 -22.61 8.98 31.12
N HIS A 137 -22.74 7.97 31.97
CA HIS A 137 -22.29 7.97 33.37
C HIS A 137 -20.97 7.19 33.57
N ASP A 138 -20.51 6.43 32.57
CA ASP A 138 -19.26 5.70 32.67
C ASP A 138 -18.08 6.51 32.10
N TRP A 139 -17.24 6.99 32.98
CA TRP A 139 -15.99 7.72 32.68
C TRP A 139 -14.88 6.83 32.09
N VAL A 140 -15.16 5.57 31.81
CA VAL A 140 -14.18 4.59 31.30
C VAL A 140 -14.31 4.51 29.81
N ALA A 141 -13.67 5.45 29.10
CA ALA A 141 -13.57 5.43 27.63
C ALA A 141 -13.01 4.10 27.08
N GLU A 142 -12.24 3.36 27.85
CA GLU A 142 -11.67 2.07 27.49
C GLU A 142 -12.70 0.93 27.39
N ALA A 143 -13.83 1.02 28.08
CA ALA A 143 -14.89 0.00 28.04
C ALA A 143 -15.68 0.02 26.72
N ASN A 144 -15.66 1.16 26.01
CA ASN A 144 -16.47 1.38 24.81
C ASN A 144 -15.65 1.45 23.53
N ALA A 145 -14.32 1.19 23.60
CA ALA A 145 -13.42 1.20 22.47
C ALA A 145 -12.89 -0.20 22.18
N VAL A 146 -13.03 -0.64 20.95
CA VAL A 146 -12.48 -1.91 20.49
C VAL A 146 -11.41 -1.65 19.42
N LEU A 147 -10.24 -2.27 19.63
CA LEU A 147 -9.16 -2.27 18.68
C LEU A 147 -9.00 -3.67 18.08
N HIS A 148 -9.36 -3.80 16.81
CA HIS A 148 -9.21 -5.04 16.05
C HIS A 148 -8.07 -4.94 15.05
N LYS A 149 -7.17 -5.92 15.02
CA LYS A 149 -6.02 -5.99 14.11
C LYS A 149 -6.07 -7.26 13.30
N GLN A 150 -6.07 -7.12 11.98
CA GLN A 150 -6.14 -8.22 11.03
C GLN A 150 -4.97 -8.14 10.05
N PRO A 151 -4.07 -9.13 10.01
CA PRO A 151 -3.07 -9.23 8.95
C PRO A 151 -3.73 -9.75 7.67
N PHE A 152 -3.23 -9.29 6.52
CA PHE A 152 -3.69 -9.75 5.22
C PHE A 152 -2.53 -9.87 4.23
N PHE A 153 -2.73 -10.67 3.19
CA PHE A 153 -1.93 -10.70 1.99
C PHE A 153 -2.69 -9.98 0.88
N ALA A 154 -1.99 -9.25 0.02
CA ALA A 154 -2.61 -8.48 -1.05
C ALA A 154 -1.97 -8.75 -2.41
N ILE A 155 -2.81 -8.78 -3.42
CA ILE A 155 -2.46 -8.69 -4.84
C ILE A 155 -3.05 -7.38 -5.34
N ASP A 156 -2.21 -6.51 -5.89
CA ASP A 156 -2.57 -5.16 -6.26
C ASP A 156 -2.18 -4.85 -7.70
N PRO A 157 -3.01 -5.25 -8.69
CA PRO A 157 -2.82 -4.85 -10.08
C PRO A 157 -3.03 -3.35 -10.24
N TYR A 158 -2.18 -2.71 -11.04
CA TYR A 158 -2.24 -1.28 -11.28
C TYR A 158 -1.88 -0.90 -12.72
N VAL A 159 -2.35 0.27 -13.10
CA VAL A 159 -1.94 0.98 -14.31
C VAL A 159 -1.61 2.43 -13.95
N GLY A 160 -0.74 3.04 -14.73
CA GLY A 160 -0.41 4.44 -14.48
C GLY A 160 0.35 5.09 -15.62
N VAL A 161 0.66 6.35 -15.41
CA VAL A 161 1.47 7.15 -16.32
C VAL A 161 2.40 8.06 -15.52
N GLU A 162 3.66 8.13 -15.94
CA GLU A 162 4.62 9.13 -15.47
C GLU A 162 4.79 10.20 -16.56
N TYR A 163 4.86 11.46 -16.13
CA TYR A 163 5.15 12.60 -16.99
C TYR A 163 6.50 13.21 -16.62
N VAL A 164 7.43 13.25 -17.55
CA VAL A 164 8.79 13.79 -17.36
C VAL A 164 8.73 15.32 -17.32
N VAL A 165 8.92 15.91 -16.15
CA VAL A 165 8.97 17.36 -15.94
C VAL A 165 10.38 17.90 -16.13
N GLY A 166 11.38 17.17 -15.69
CA GLY A 166 12.77 17.58 -15.74
C GLY A 166 13.73 16.38 -15.86
N LYS A 167 15.02 16.64 -15.74
CA LYS A 167 16.04 15.59 -15.92
C LYS A 167 15.87 14.42 -14.95
N ALA A 168 15.47 14.70 -13.70
CA ALA A 168 15.34 13.68 -12.66
C ALA A 168 13.93 13.63 -12.07
N LEU A 169 13.03 14.55 -12.39
CA LEU A 169 11.70 14.66 -11.78
C LEU A 169 10.62 14.21 -12.76
N ARG A 170 9.76 13.32 -12.30
CA ARG A 170 8.54 12.87 -12.98
C ARG A 170 7.34 13.02 -12.06
N LEU A 171 6.21 13.44 -12.61
CA LEU A 171 4.92 13.35 -11.93
C LEU A 171 4.29 12.02 -12.29
N THR A 172 3.66 11.36 -11.35
CA THR A 172 2.98 10.08 -11.59
C THR A 172 1.52 10.15 -11.22
N LEU A 173 0.69 9.54 -12.05
CA LEU A 173 -0.71 9.21 -11.78
C LEU A 173 -0.84 7.70 -11.93
N LYS A 174 -1.26 7.02 -10.84
CA LYS A 174 -1.45 5.57 -10.79
C LYS A 174 -2.87 5.28 -10.32
N THR A 175 -3.49 4.25 -10.84
CA THR A 175 -4.71 3.67 -10.28
C THR A 175 -4.51 2.18 -10.08
N ASP A 176 -5.05 1.66 -8.99
CA ASP A 176 -5.00 0.25 -8.66
C ASP A 176 -6.34 -0.27 -8.16
N TRP A 177 -6.40 -1.58 -7.99
CA TRP A 177 -7.48 -2.26 -7.30
C TRP A 177 -6.89 -3.34 -6.39
N MET A 178 -6.83 -3.06 -5.10
CA MET A 178 -6.32 -4.02 -4.13
C MET A 178 -7.31 -5.17 -3.93
N PHE A 179 -6.78 -6.40 -4.03
CA PHE A 179 -7.44 -7.63 -3.62
C PHE A 179 -6.72 -8.16 -2.39
N ALA A 180 -7.37 -8.14 -1.25
CA ALA A 180 -6.80 -8.65 -0.02
C ALA A 180 -7.34 -10.03 0.33
N ILE A 181 -6.46 -10.89 0.82
CA ILE A 181 -6.73 -12.24 1.27
C ILE A 181 -6.33 -12.31 2.74
N ASN A 182 -7.23 -12.68 3.60
CA ASN A 182 -6.98 -12.93 5.02
C ASN A 182 -7.23 -14.40 5.37
N SER A 183 -7.16 -14.75 6.65
CA SER A 183 -7.40 -16.12 7.13
C SER A 183 -8.79 -16.66 6.80
N ASP A 184 -9.77 -15.78 6.61
CA ASP A 184 -11.18 -16.10 6.41
C ASP A 184 -11.58 -16.11 4.91
N GLY A 185 -10.62 -15.89 4.02
CA GLY A 185 -10.83 -15.92 2.58
C GLY A 185 -10.65 -14.58 1.89
N LEU A 186 -11.17 -14.48 0.66
CA LEU A 186 -11.04 -13.29 -0.18
C LEU A 186 -12.07 -12.25 0.25
N ASN A 187 -11.70 -11.33 1.11
CA ASN A 187 -12.70 -10.43 1.59
C ASN A 187 -12.30 -8.97 1.80
N LYS A 188 -11.17 -8.61 2.40
CA LYS A 188 -11.07 -7.22 2.88
C LYS A 188 -9.67 -6.95 3.44
N PRO A 189 -9.15 -5.76 3.31
CA PRO A 189 -9.66 -4.55 2.65
C PRO A 189 -9.51 -4.63 1.13
N MET A 190 -10.53 -4.24 0.37
CA MET A 190 -10.53 -4.23 -1.09
C MET A 190 -11.01 -2.88 -1.62
N GLY A 191 -10.59 -2.49 -2.81
CA GLY A 191 -11.15 -1.35 -3.48
C GLY A 191 -10.21 -0.59 -4.40
N PRO A 192 -10.79 0.31 -5.22
CA PRO A 192 -10.04 1.15 -6.13
C PRO A 192 -9.36 2.31 -5.39
N ARG A 193 -8.15 2.64 -5.85
CA ARG A 193 -7.39 3.80 -5.36
C ARG A 193 -6.76 4.54 -6.53
N VAL A 194 -6.65 5.85 -6.38
CA VAL A 194 -5.95 6.74 -7.32
C VAL A 194 -4.83 7.43 -6.57
N TYR A 195 -3.65 7.42 -7.15
CA TYR A 195 -2.43 7.97 -6.58
C TYR A 195 -1.90 9.10 -7.44
N PHE A 196 -1.44 10.14 -6.79
CA PHE A 196 -0.72 11.23 -7.42
C PHE A 196 0.55 11.52 -6.64
N GLY A 197 1.67 11.75 -7.34
CA GLY A 197 2.93 12.01 -6.66
C GLY A 197 4.08 12.38 -7.56
N CYS A 198 5.25 12.42 -6.93
CA CYS A 198 6.51 12.76 -7.58
C CYS A 198 7.47 11.57 -7.51
N ILE A 199 8.07 11.24 -8.62
CA ILE A 199 9.09 10.19 -8.76
C ILE A 199 10.40 10.86 -9.20
N PHE A 200 11.48 10.55 -8.51
CA PHE A 200 12.83 10.91 -8.90
C PHE A 200 13.46 9.72 -9.63
N ALA A 201 14.09 9.97 -10.77
CA ALA A 201 14.70 8.94 -11.60
C ALA A 201 16.14 9.34 -11.98
N HIS A 202 17.04 8.37 -11.89
CA HIS A 202 18.47 8.48 -12.24
C HIS A 202 18.89 7.40 -13.18
#